data_b6627cc024c91e03440c0831c03aeacc
#
_entry.id   b6627cc024c91e03440c0831c03aeacc
#
_cell.length_a   1.000
_cell.length_b   1.000
_cell.length_c   1.000
_cell.angle_alpha   90.00
_cell.angle_beta   90.00
_cell.angle_gamma   90.00
#
_symmetry.space_group_name_H-M   'P 1'
#
loop_
_entity.id
_entity.type
_entity.pdbx_description
1 polymer ?
#
loop_
_entity_poly.entity_id
_entity_poly.type
_entity_poly.pdbx_seq_one_letter_code
_entity_poly.pdbx_strand_id
1 'polypeptide(L)'
;LSGGLLYWATAGRRVVPSRSQSVAEMTYDFAASMLKDSAGNEGMRFFPFIFTLFVFVLMANLLGMFPYFPTVTSQLIVTVALALVVFFMVMIAGFIRHGFRFFKLFVPSGIPIALLPLVVAIEIISFFTRPVSHSVRLFANMLAGHITVKVFAGFIFSLGTLGALGIAGAILPLIMVVGLTALEILIAFLQAYVFAMLACIYINDAIHPGH
;
A
#
# COMPACT_ATOMS: atom_id res chain seq x y z
N LEU A 1 0.23 16.56 6.17
CA LEU A 1 0.53 16.99 4.80
C LEU A 1 -0.54 16.48 3.81
N SER A 2 -0.88 15.18 3.78
CA SER A 2 -1.87 14.61 2.86
C SER A 2 -3.27 15.22 3.02
N GLY A 3 -3.76 15.37 4.25
CA GLY A 3 -5.05 16.00 4.54
C GLY A 3 -5.10 17.48 4.17
N GLY A 4 -4.01 18.22 4.38
CA GLY A 4 -3.91 19.62 4.00
C GLY A 4 -3.92 19.85 2.49
N LEU A 5 -3.25 19.00 1.71
CA LEU A 5 -3.26 19.03 0.24
C LEU A 5 -4.65 18.74 -0.31
N LEU A 6 -5.35 17.74 0.22
CA LEU A 6 -6.73 17.42 -0.18
C LEU A 6 -7.69 18.55 0.19
N TYR A 7 -7.56 19.12 1.40
CA TYR A 7 -8.38 20.25 1.82
C TYR A 7 -8.15 21.47 0.91
N TRP A 8 -6.90 21.78 0.58
CA TRP A 8 -6.57 22.88 -0.35
C TRP A 8 -7.08 22.63 -1.77
N ALA A 9 -6.97 21.39 -2.27
CA ALA A 9 -7.49 21.02 -3.59
C ALA A 9 -9.02 21.12 -3.68
N THR A 10 -9.74 20.92 -2.58
CA THR A 10 -11.20 20.94 -2.50
C THR A 10 -11.78 22.26 -1.99
N ALA A 11 -10.97 23.19 -1.45
CA ALA A 11 -11.41 24.45 -0.89
C ALA A 11 -12.07 25.41 -1.91
N GLY A 12 -11.79 25.24 -3.19
CA GLY A 12 -12.38 26.03 -4.27
C GLY A 12 -13.45 25.24 -5.04
N ARG A 13 -14.62 24.95 -4.41
CA ARG A 13 -15.74 24.27 -5.08
C ARG A 13 -16.22 25.07 -6.31
N ARG A 14 -15.78 24.69 -7.50
CA ARG A 14 -16.27 25.25 -8.77
C ARG A 14 -17.01 24.17 -9.54
N VAL A 15 -18.09 24.56 -10.24
CA VAL A 15 -18.88 23.66 -11.12
C VAL A 15 -18.02 23.06 -12.24
N VAL A 16 -16.99 23.82 -12.68
CA VAL A 16 -15.94 23.31 -13.59
C VAL A 16 -14.71 23.06 -12.74
N PRO A 17 -14.31 21.78 -12.53
CA PRO A 17 -13.22 21.43 -11.63
C PRO A 17 -11.88 21.97 -12.16
N SER A 18 -11.07 22.51 -11.27
CA SER A 18 -9.67 22.83 -11.56
C SER A 18 -8.87 21.53 -11.72
N ARG A 19 -7.70 21.56 -12.37
CA ARG A 19 -6.86 20.35 -12.55
C ARG A 19 -6.54 19.64 -11.23
N SER A 20 -6.29 20.38 -10.17
CA SER A 20 -6.04 19.83 -8.83
C SER A 20 -7.30 19.20 -8.22
N GLN A 21 -8.47 19.79 -8.42
CA GLN A 21 -9.74 19.24 -7.99
C GLN A 21 -10.07 17.95 -8.75
N SER A 22 -9.86 17.91 -10.08
CA SER A 22 -10.06 16.68 -10.86
C SER A 22 -9.18 15.52 -10.40
N VAL A 23 -7.92 15.76 -10.04
CA VAL A 23 -7.04 14.71 -9.48
C VAL A 23 -7.58 14.20 -8.14
N ALA A 24 -8.04 15.09 -7.26
CA ALA A 24 -8.62 14.70 -5.97
C ALA A 24 -9.92 13.90 -6.15
N GLU A 25 -10.80 14.31 -7.07
CA GLU A 25 -12.05 13.60 -7.41
C GLU A 25 -11.75 12.23 -8.01
N MET A 26 -10.83 12.12 -8.97
CA MET A 26 -10.41 10.83 -9.54
C MET A 26 -9.84 9.90 -8.47
N THR A 27 -9.05 10.41 -7.54
CA THR A 27 -8.50 9.62 -6.43
C THR A 27 -9.58 9.14 -5.49
N TYR A 28 -10.58 10.00 -5.22
CA TYR A 28 -11.75 9.66 -4.41
C TYR A 28 -12.59 8.57 -5.07
N ASP A 29 -12.96 8.75 -6.33
CA ASP A 29 -13.78 7.81 -7.10
C ASP A 29 -13.07 6.46 -7.27
N PHE A 30 -11.76 6.49 -7.50
CA PHE A 30 -10.94 5.28 -7.56
C PHE A 30 -10.96 4.48 -6.25
N ALA A 31 -10.77 5.14 -5.10
CA ALA A 31 -10.82 4.48 -3.81
C ALA A 31 -12.25 4.01 -3.45
N ALA A 32 -13.28 4.77 -3.86
CA ALA A 32 -14.67 4.41 -3.65
C ALA A 32 -15.08 3.18 -4.48
N SER A 33 -14.70 3.12 -5.75
CA SER A 33 -14.95 1.96 -6.61
C SER A 33 -14.23 0.72 -6.09
N MET A 34 -12.94 0.85 -5.74
CA MET A 34 -12.15 -0.25 -5.17
C MET A 34 -12.82 -0.87 -3.92
N LEU A 35 -13.31 -0.04 -3.00
CA LEU A 35 -13.97 -0.52 -1.79
C LEU A 35 -15.33 -1.13 -2.11
N LYS A 36 -16.10 -0.52 -3.01
CA LYS A 36 -17.41 -1.00 -3.42
C LYS A 36 -17.33 -2.35 -4.13
N ASP A 37 -16.32 -2.54 -4.98
CA ASP A 37 -16.09 -3.78 -5.72
C ASP A 37 -15.61 -4.91 -4.81
N SER A 38 -14.89 -4.58 -3.72
CA SER A 38 -14.32 -5.57 -2.80
C SER A 38 -15.24 -5.92 -1.64
N ALA A 39 -15.89 -4.92 -1.02
CA ALA A 39 -16.67 -5.08 0.23
C ALA A 39 -18.14 -4.65 0.10
N GLY A 40 -18.60 -4.35 -1.12
CA GLY A 40 -19.98 -3.96 -1.38
C GLY A 40 -20.41 -2.67 -0.70
N ASN A 41 -21.72 -2.43 -0.66
CA ASN A 41 -22.28 -1.22 -0.04
C ASN A 41 -22.08 -1.16 1.48
N GLU A 42 -21.97 -2.31 2.13
CA GLU A 42 -21.76 -2.39 3.58
C GLU A 42 -20.35 -1.97 3.99
N GLY A 43 -19.36 -2.19 3.11
CA GLY A 43 -17.99 -1.74 3.28
C GLY A 43 -17.81 -0.23 3.21
N MET A 44 -18.74 0.51 2.60
CA MET A 44 -18.67 1.97 2.44
C MET A 44 -18.58 2.74 3.76
N ARG A 45 -18.98 2.14 4.88
CA ARG A 45 -18.76 2.71 6.22
C ARG A 45 -17.27 2.90 6.55
N PHE A 46 -16.41 2.05 5.98
CA PHE A 46 -14.96 2.09 6.20
C PHE A 46 -14.23 2.94 5.14
N PHE A 47 -14.99 3.57 4.23
CA PHE A 47 -14.41 4.41 3.17
C PHE A 47 -13.42 5.47 3.68
N PRO A 48 -13.75 6.27 4.73
CA PRO A 48 -12.81 7.28 5.23
C PRO A 48 -11.48 6.69 5.69
N PHE A 49 -11.51 5.49 6.27
CA PHE A 49 -10.30 4.78 6.71
C PHE A 49 -9.46 4.31 5.50
N ILE A 50 -10.10 3.61 4.55
CA ILE A 50 -9.42 3.10 3.35
C ILE A 50 -8.86 4.23 2.50
N PHE A 51 -9.63 5.31 2.31
CA PHE A 51 -9.18 6.47 1.56
C PHE A 51 -7.97 7.15 2.22
N THR A 52 -8.02 7.34 3.54
CA THR A 52 -6.89 7.91 4.29
C THR A 52 -5.66 7.01 4.21
N LEU A 53 -5.85 5.70 4.33
CA LEU A 53 -4.79 4.70 4.20
C LEU A 53 -4.13 4.75 2.82
N PHE A 54 -4.93 4.73 1.76
CA PHE A 54 -4.47 4.80 0.38
C PHE A 54 -3.65 6.06 0.11
N VAL A 55 -4.23 7.23 0.45
CA VAL A 55 -3.56 8.53 0.24
C VAL A 55 -2.31 8.65 1.09
N PHE A 56 -2.33 8.16 2.33
CA PHE A 56 -1.16 8.20 3.21
C PHE A 56 -0.01 7.35 2.64
N VAL A 57 -0.28 6.10 2.27
CA VAL A 57 0.75 5.21 1.70
C VAL A 57 1.27 5.74 0.37
N LEU A 58 0.37 6.23 -0.50
CA LEU A 58 0.76 6.83 -1.78
C LEU A 58 1.67 8.04 -1.58
N MET A 59 1.29 8.97 -0.71
CA MET A 59 2.09 10.16 -0.43
C MET A 59 3.41 9.82 0.26
N ALA A 60 3.41 8.86 1.19
CA ALA A 60 4.62 8.42 1.86
C ALA A 60 5.61 7.78 0.87
N ASN A 61 5.13 6.98 -0.08
CA ASN A 61 5.95 6.38 -1.12
C ASN A 61 6.48 7.43 -2.11
N LEU A 62 5.64 8.33 -2.59
CA LEU A 62 6.05 9.39 -3.52
C LEU A 62 7.03 10.38 -2.89
N LEU A 63 6.78 10.80 -1.65
CA LEU A 63 7.72 11.69 -0.92
C LEU A 63 9.04 10.98 -0.63
N GLY A 64 9.00 9.67 -0.39
CA GLY A 64 10.19 8.86 -0.18
C GLY A 64 11.12 8.78 -1.39
N MET A 65 10.62 9.04 -2.61
CA MET A 65 11.45 9.03 -3.83
C MET A 65 12.31 10.28 -3.98
N PHE A 66 11.98 11.38 -3.27
CA PHE A 66 12.81 12.57 -3.34
C PHE A 66 14.16 12.35 -2.63
N PRO A 67 15.30 12.60 -3.30
CA PRO A 67 16.59 12.54 -2.67
C PRO A 67 16.65 13.56 -1.51
N TYR A 68 17.22 13.18 -0.38
CA TYR A 68 17.30 13.93 0.89
C TYR A 68 16.07 13.86 1.81
N PHE A 69 14.92 13.37 1.39
CA PHE A 69 13.82 13.09 2.32
C PHE A 69 14.01 11.70 2.97
N PRO A 70 13.86 11.60 4.29
CA PRO A 70 13.87 10.29 4.93
C PRO A 70 12.67 9.48 4.43
N THR A 71 12.96 8.35 3.78
CA THR A 71 11.93 7.43 3.31
C THR A 71 11.24 6.79 4.50
N VAL A 72 10.06 7.31 4.84
CA VAL A 72 9.28 6.80 5.98
C VAL A 72 8.92 5.34 5.79
N THR A 73 8.56 4.95 4.56
CA THR A 73 8.18 3.58 4.20
C THR A 73 9.35 2.62 4.00
N SER A 74 10.60 3.12 3.94
CA SER A 74 11.81 2.27 3.97
C SER A 74 12.22 1.86 5.39
N GLN A 75 11.54 2.36 6.43
CA GLN A 75 11.73 1.94 7.81
C GLN A 75 10.74 0.82 8.14
N LEU A 76 11.25 -0.37 8.42
CA LEU A 76 10.45 -1.55 8.75
C LEU A 76 9.46 -1.29 9.89
N ILE A 77 9.86 -0.51 10.89
CA ILE A 77 9.02 -0.20 12.04
C ILE A 77 7.75 0.59 11.64
N VAL A 78 7.84 1.49 10.68
CA VAL A 78 6.71 2.30 10.20
C VAL A 78 5.75 1.43 9.38
N THR A 79 6.29 0.59 8.50
CA THR A 79 5.47 -0.32 7.68
C THR A 79 4.78 -1.39 8.53
N VAL A 80 5.45 -1.91 9.57
CA VAL A 80 4.84 -2.80 10.56
C VAL A 80 3.74 -2.08 11.34
N ALA A 81 3.99 -0.86 11.83
CA ALA A 81 2.98 -0.09 12.56
C ALA A 81 1.73 0.15 11.69
N LEU A 82 1.91 0.51 10.42
CA LEU A 82 0.82 0.72 9.49
C LEU A 82 0.02 -0.57 9.23
N ALA A 83 0.72 -1.69 9.04
CA ALA A 83 0.08 -3.00 8.85
C ALA A 83 -0.69 -3.44 10.11
N LEU A 84 -0.15 -3.15 11.32
CA LEU A 84 -0.83 -3.40 12.58
C LEU A 84 -2.08 -2.54 12.76
N VAL A 85 -2.05 -1.26 12.35
CA VAL A 85 -3.24 -0.39 12.38
C VAL A 85 -4.37 -0.99 11.53
N VAL A 86 -4.07 -1.45 10.32
CA VAL A 86 -5.06 -2.15 9.47
C VAL A 86 -5.56 -3.41 10.13
N PHE A 87 -4.65 -4.23 10.67
CA PHE A 87 -4.98 -5.47 11.33
C PHE A 87 -5.91 -5.26 12.54
N PHE A 88 -5.60 -4.32 13.44
CA PHE A 88 -6.45 -4.00 14.58
C PHE A 88 -7.78 -3.42 14.15
N MET A 89 -7.81 -2.59 13.10
CA MET A 89 -9.08 -2.05 12.58
C MET A 89 -10.00 -3.16 12.07
N VAL A 90 -9.45 -4.14 11.34
CA VAL A 90 -10.19 -5.33 10.87
C VAL A 90 -10.68 -6.17 12.04
N MET A 91 -9.83 -6.41 13.05
CA MET A 91 -10.22 -7.14 14.27
C MET A 91 -11.37 -6.45 15.00
N ILE A 92 -11.25 -5.15 15.24
CA ILE A 92 -12.28 -4.35 15.94
C ILE A 92 -13.57 -4.35 15.14
N ALA A 93 -13.52 -4.15 13.80
CA ALA A 93 -14.69 -4.18 12.94
C ALA A 93 -15.42 -5.54 12.99
N GLY A 94 -14.65 -6.64 12.93
CA GLY A 94 -15.19 -7.99 13.03
C GLY A 94 -15.82 -8.29 14.38
N PHE A 95 -15.17 -7.90 15.49
CA PHE A 95 -15.70 -8.11 16.84
C PHE A 95 -16.94 -7.28 17.13
N ILE A 96 -16.98 -6.00 16.71
CA ILE A 96 -18.16 -5.14 16.92
C ILE A 96 -19.37 -5.67 16.17
N ARG A 97 -19.19 -6.25 14.98
CA ARG A 97 -20.28 -6.70 14.12
C ARG A 97 -20.79 -8.09 14.48
N HIS A 98 -19.89 -9.02 14.78
CA HIS A 98 -20.21 -10.44 14.95
C HIS A 98 -19.94 -10.99 16.36
N GLY A 99 -19.31 -10.21 17.24
CA GLY A 99 -18.96 -10.66 18.59
C GLY A 99 -18.15 -11.97 18.55
N PHE A 100 -18.55 -12.95 19.36
CA PHE A 100 -17.92 -14.27 19.40
C PHE A 100 -18.08 -15.08 18.10
N ARG A 101 -19.04 -14.75 17.23
CA ARG A 101 -19.19 -15.41 15.92
C ARG A 101 -18.06 -15.07 14.94
N PHE A 102 -17.26 -14.04 15.23
CA PHE A 102 -16.05 -13.72 14.46
C PHE A 102 -15.06 -14.90 14.42
N PHE A 103 -15.00 -15.73 15.46
CA PHE A 103 -14.16 -16.93 15.45
C PHE A 103 -14.57 -17.98 14.41
N LYS A 104 -15.77 -17.89 13.83
CA LYS A 104 -16.17 -18.73 12.68
C LYS A 104 -15.34 -18.43 11.41
N LEU A 105 -14.66 -17.27 11.36
CA LEU A 105 -13.70 -16.98 10.29
C LEU A 105 -12.58 -18.03 10.22
N PHE A 106 -12.21 -18.58 11.38
CA PHE A 106 -11.17 -19.61 11.46
C PHE A 106 -11.72 -21.05 11.29
N VAL A 107 -13.03 -21.21 11.16
CA VAL A 107 -13.69 -22.51 11.01
C VAL A 107 -14.53 -22.48 9.72
N PRO A 108 -13.94 -22.76 8.54
CA PRO A 108 -14.68 -22.81 7.29
C PRO A 108 -15.75 -23.88 7.32
N SER A 109 -16.94 -23.57 6.78
CA SER A 109 -18.06 -24.51 6.67
C SER A 109 -17.79 -25.60 5.62
N GLY A 110 -18.17 -26.84 5.91
CA GLY A 110 -18.10 -27.96 4.95
C GLY A 110 -16.84 -28.82 5.02
N ILE A 111 -15.99 -28.66 6.05
CA ILE A 111 -14.79 -29.48 6.23
C ILE A 111 -15.07 -30.68 7.12
N PRO A 112 -14.58 -31.90 6.77
CA PRO A 112 -14.64 -33.06 7.63
C PRO A 112 -13.99 -32.80 9.01
N ILE A 113 -14.63 -33.26 10.08
CA ILE A 113 -14.20 -33.02 11.48
C ILE A 113 -12.75 -33.47 11.70
N ALA A 114 -12.28 -34.49 11.02
CA ALA A 114 -10.91 -34.99 11.13
C ALA A 114 -9.84 -33.99 10.63
N LEU A 115 -10.17 -33.13 9.65
CA LEU A 115 -9.26 -32.11 9.09
C LEU A 115 -9.40 -30.75 9.75
N LEU A 116 -10.46 -30.55 10.54
CA LEU A 116 -10.80 -29.28 11.15
C LEU A 116 -9.64 -28.66 11.97
N PRO A 117 -8.94 -29.40 12.86
CA PRO A 117 -7.87 -28.79 13.66
C PRO A 117 -6.68 -28.32 12.81
N LEU A 118 -6.38 -29.03 11.72
CA LEU A 118 -5.32 -28.65 10.78
C LEU A 118 -5.69 -27.38 10.02
N VAL A 119 -6.92 -27.30 9.52
CA VAL A 119 -7.38 -26.13 8.75
C VAL A 119 -7.49 -24.90 9.62
N VAL A 120 -7.99 -25.03 10.84
CA VAL A 120 -8.03 -23.92 11.83
C VAL A 120 -6.61 -23.41 12.14
N ALA A 121 -5.66 -24.31 12.32
CA ALA A 121 -4.27 -23.89 12.56
C ALA A 121 -3.68 -23.12 11.37
N ILE A 122 -3.92 -23.58 10.13
CA ILE A 122 -3.48 -22.91 8.91
C ILE A 122 -4.14 -21.54 8.78
N GLU A 123 -5.47 -21.44 9.04
CA GLU A 123 -6.20 -20.17 8.93
C GLU A 123 -5.72 -19.14 9.97
N ILE A 124 -5.45 -19.56 11.20
CA ILE A 124 -4.86 -18.70 12.24
C ILE A 124 -3.47 -18.21 11.80
N ILE A 125 -2.60 -19.10 11.32
CA ILE A 125 -1.26 -18.71 10.85
C ILE A 125 -1.38 -17.76 9.67
N SER A 126 -2.24 -18.06 8.70
CA SER A 126 -2.51 -17.21 7.54
C SER A 126 -2.96 -15.81 7.96
N PHE A 127 -3.88 -15.72 8.90
CA PHE A 127 -4.39 -14.46 9.41
C PHE A 127 -3.29 -13.58 10.03
N PHE A 128 -2.40 -14.16 10.84
CA PHE A 128 -1.28 -13.43 11.44
C PHE A 128 -0.14 -13.12 10.45
N THR A 129 0.05 -13.93 9.41
CA THR A 129 1.07 -13.65 8.38
C THR A 129 0.65 -12.52 7.43
N ARG A 130 -0.63 -12.19 7.33
CA ARG A 130 -1.15 -11.11 6.49
C ARG A 130 -0.47 -9.76 6.79
N PRO A 131 -0.46 -9.21 8.03
CA PRO A 131 0.22 -7.95 8.32
C PRO A 131 1.74 -8.01 8.11
N VAL A 132 2.36 -9.17 8.37
CA VAL A 132 3.80 -9.38 8.13
C VAL A 132 4.11 -9.26 6.64
N SER A 133 3.37 -9.99 5.79
CA SER A 133 3.55 -9.93 4.34
C SER A 133 3.34 -8.53 3.77
N HIS A 134 2.37 -7.78 4.32
CA HIS A 134 2.12 -6.38 3.94
C HIS A 134 3.30 -5.48 4.26
N SER A 135 3.79 -5.54 5.51
CA SER A 135 4.89 -4.68 5.97
C SER A 135 6.18 -4.98 5.22
N VAL A 136 6.52 -6.28 5.07
CA VAL A 136 7.73 -6.71 4.36
C VAL A 136 7.69 -6.31 2.89
N ARG A 137 6.53 -6.45 2.22
CA ARG A 137 6.38 -6.06 0.82
C ARG A 137 6.60 -4.56 0.62
N LEU A 138 5.98 -3.73 1.46
CA LEU A 138 6.13 -2.28 1.38
C LEU A 138 7.57 -1.86 1.64
N PHE A 139 8.18 -2.38 2.70
CA PHE A 139 9.57 -2.14 3.07
C PHE A 139 10.55 -2.59 1.97
N ALA A 140 10.42 -3.84 1.50
CA ALA A 140 11.36 -4.43 0.54
C ALA A 140 11.35 -3.70 -0.80
N ASN A 141 10.18 -3.33 -1.32
CA ASN A 141 10.07 -2.60 -2.58
C ASN A 141 10.75 -1.23 -2.51
N MET A 142 10.51 -0.48 -1.44
CA MET A 142 11.11 0.85 -1.28
C MET A 142 12.62 0.77 -1.04
N LEU A 143 13.06 -0.18 -0.20
CA LEU A 143 14.48 -0.36 0.09
C LEU A 143 15.26 -0.81 -1.17
N ALA A 144 14.73 -1.79 -1.90
CA ALA A 144 15.37 -2.31 -3.12
C ALA A 144 15.49 -1.22 -4.19
N GLY A 145 14.45 -0.43 -4.43
CA GLY A 145 14.48 0.69 -5.37
C GLY A 145 15.59 1.68 -5.05
N HIS A 146 15.63 2.17 -3.81
CA HIS A 146 16.66 3.12 -3.37
C HIS A 146 18.08 2.59 -3.44
N ILE A 147 18.32 1.33 -3.08
CA ILE A 147 19.64 0.71 -3.16
C ILE A 147 20.07 0.63 -4.63
N THR A 148 19.19 0.18 -5.51
CA THR A 148 19.49 0.00 -6.92
C THR A 148 19.84 1.32 -7.60
N VAL A 149 19.05 2.38 -7.39
CA VAL A 149 19.33 3.72 -7.93
C VAL A 149 20.66 4.25 -7.43
N LYS A 150 20.99 4.08 -6.14
CA LYS A 150 22.28 4.51 -5.56
C LYS A 150 23.47 3.76 -6.16
N VAL A 151 23.34 2.46 -6.41
CA VAL A 151 24.39 1.65 -7.05
C VAL A 151 24.67 2.14 -8.45
N PHE A 152 23.65 2.37 -9.28
CA PHE A 152 23.84 2.89 -10.63
C PHE A 152 24.37 4.32 -10.64
N ALA A 153 23.96 5.17 -9.70
CA ALA A 153 24.53 6.50 -9.53
C ALA A 153 26.03 6.45 -9.18
N GLY A 154 26.43 5.47 -8.36
CA GLY A 154 27.84 5.21 -8.07
C GLY A 154 28.65 4.80 -9.31
N PHE A 155 28.06 3.99 -10.20
CA PHE A 155 28.70 3.65 -11.49
C PHE A 155 28.86 4.86 -12.40
N ILE A 156 27.85 5.73 -12.49
CA ILE A 156 27.94 6.97 -13.27
C ILE A 156 29.11 7.84 -12.76
N PHE A 157 29.21 8.00 -11.45
CA PHE A 157 30.29 8.77 -10.86
C PHE A 157 31.67 8.14 -11.14
N SER A 158 31.83 6.85 -10.90
CA SER A 158 33.10 6.13 -11.10
C SER A 158 33.52 6.15 -12.56
N LEU A 159 32.63 5.94 -13.51
CA LEU A 159 32.94 6.00 -14.94
C LEU A 159 33.28 7.42 -15.38
N GLY A 160 32.58 8.44 -14.83
CA GLY A 160 32.85 9.85 -15.14
C GLY A 160 34.29 10.29 -14.83
N THR A 161 34.93 9.66 -13.85
CA THR A 161 36.35 9.97 -13.51
C THR A 161 37.38 9.40 -14.49
N LEU A 162 36.99 8.48 -15.39
CA LEU A 162 37.89 7.82 -16.35
C LEU A 162 38.11 8.60 -17.67
N GLY A 163 37.65 9.86 -17.74
CA GLY A 163 37.82 10.71 -18.92
C GLY A 163 36.77 10.46 -20.02
N ALA A 164 37.07 10.81 -21.26
CA ALA A 164 36.10 10.83 -22.36
C ALA A 164 35.44 9.45 -22.66
N LEU A 165 36.19 8.37 -22.58
CA LEU A 165 35.68 7.01 -22.76
C LEU A 165 34.77 6.60 -21.60
N GLY A 166 35.10 7.03 -20.38
CA GLY A 166 34.29 6.79 -19.21
C GLY A 166 32.95 7.53 -19.25
N ILE A 167 32.95 8.77 -19.77
CA ILE A 167 31.71 9.55 -19.97
C ILE A 167 30.80 8.84 -20.99
N ALA A 168 31.34 8.32 -22.09
CA ALA A 168 30.54 7.54 -23.03
C ALA A 168 29.98 6.27 -22.40
N GLY A 169 30.72 5.58 -21.54
CA GLY A 169 30.28 4.42 -20.79
C GLY A 169 29.22 4.73 -19.72
N ALA A 170 29.20 5.95 -19.17
CA ALA A 170 28.25 6.39 -18.16
C ALA A 170 26.82 6.61 -18.72
N ILE A 171 26.64 6.69 -20.04
CA ILE A 171 25.33 6.83 -20.69
C ILE A 171 24.44 5.64 -20.37
N LEU A 172 24.95 4.42 -20.39
CA LEU A 172 24.16 3.21 -20.14
C LEU A 172 23.62 3.18 -18.69
N PRO A 173 24.43 3.34 -17.64
CA PRO A 173 23.91 3.47 -16.26
C PRO A 173 22.95 4.63 -16.08
N LEU A 174 23.15 5.76 -16.78
CA LEU A 174 22.23 6.90 -16.72
C LEU A 174 20.84 6.55 -17.26
N ILE A 175 20.77 5.88 -18.42
CA ILE A 175 19.49 5.40 -18.98
C ILE A 175 18.82 4.43 -17.99
N MET A 176 19.60 3.54 -17.37
CA MET A 176 19.09 2.62 -16.36
C MET A 176 18.52 3.33 -15.14
N VAL A 177 19.17 4.37 -14.62
CA VAL A 177 18.66 5.17 -13.51
C VAL A 177 17.31 5.82 -13.87
N VAL A 178 17.19 6.41 -15.05
CA VAL A 178 15.94 7.03 -15.51
C VAL A 178 14.82 5.99 -15.61
N GLY A 179 15.12 4.82 -16.22
CA GLY A 179 14.16 3.73 -16.34
C GLY A 179 13.73 3.16 -14.98
N LEU A 180 14.69 2.96 -14.07
CA LEU A 180 14.42 2.50 -12.71
C LEU A 180 13.60 3.50 -11.91
N THR A 181 13.87 4.79 -12.03
CA THR A 181 13.07 5.84 -11.34
C THR A 181 11.62 5.84 -11.85
N ALA A 182 11.40 5.70 -13.15
CA ALA A 182 10.06 5.57 -13.71
C ALA A 182 9.35 4.30 -13.19
N LEU A 183 10.06 3.18 -13.12
CA LEU A 183 9.54 1.95 -12.53
C LEU A 183 9.21 2.11 -11.04
N GLU A 184 10.03 2.83 -10.30
CA GLU A 184 9.84 3.09 -8.86
C GLU A 184 8.56 3.92 -8.61
N ILE A 185 8.25 4.91 -9.46
CA ILE A 185 6.98 5.66 -9.42
C ILE A 185 5.79 4.72 -9.63
N LEU A 186 5.87 3.85 -10.63
CA LEU A 186 4.83 2.86 -10.90
C LEU A 186 4.63 1.93 -9.68
N ILE A 187 5.72 1.42 -9.11
CA ILE A 187 5.68 0.55 -7.93
C ILE A 187 5.11 1.30 -6.73
N ALA A 188 5.45 2.56 -6.52
CA ALA A 188 4.93 3.38 -5.43
C ALA A 188 3.39 3.48 -5.47
N PHE A 189 2.83 3.69 -6.67
CA PHE A 189 1.38 3.71 -6.87
C PHE A 189 0.76 2.31 -6.68
N LEU A 190 1.30 1.29 -7.34
CA LEU A 190 0.82 -0.08 -7.24
C LEU A 190 0.85 -0.59 -5.79
N GLN A 191 1.87 -0.23 -5.03
CA GLN A 191 2.00 -0.64 -3.63
C GLN A 191 0.94 0.00 -2.75
N ALA A 192 0.61 1.28 -2.96
CA ALA A 192 -0.49 1.95 -2.26
C ALA A 192 -1.84 1.30 -2.61
N TYR A 193 -2.05 0.99 -3.90
CA TYR A 193 -3.23 0.29 -4.38
C TYR A 193 -3.38 -1.09 -3.73
N VAL A 194 -2.34 -1.93 -3.81
CA VAL A 194 -2.36 -3.29 -3.26
C VAL A 194 -2.58 -3.27 -1.75
N PHE A 195 -1.96 -2.30 -1.05
CA PHE A 195 -2.13 -2.16 0.40
C PHE A 195 -3.58 -1.85 0.78
N ALA A 196 -4.20 -0.88 0.09
CA ALA A 196 -5.60 -0.51 0.31
C ALA A 196 -6.57 -1.62 -0.11
N MET A 197 -6.31 -2.27 -1.26
CA MET A 197 -7.14 -3.37 -1.79
C MET A 197 -7.17 -4.57 -0.82
N LEU A 198 -6.02 -4.95 -0.28
CA LEU A 198 -5.97 -6.03 0.70
C LEU A 198 -6.67 -5.64 2.02
N ALA A 199 -6.58 -4.38 2.43
CA ALA A 199 -7.36 -3.89 3.59
C ALA A 199 -8.87 -3.98 3.32
N CYS A 200 -9.33 -3.68 2.10
CA CYS A 200 -10.74 -3.85 1.68
C CYS A 200 -11.18 -5.32 1.76
N ILE A 201 -10.35 -6.25 1.25
CA ILE A 201 -10.64 -7.69 1.30
C ILE A 201 -10.73 -8.16 2.74
N TYR A 202 -9.81 -7.73 3.62
CA TYR A 202 -9.85 -8.11 5.04
C TYR A 202 -11.07 -7.56 5.76
N ILE A 203 -11.51 -6.35 5.41
CA ILE A 203 -12.76 -5.78 5.91
C ILE A 203 -13.96 -6.60 5.42
N ASN A 204 -13.96 -7.00 4.15
CA ASN A 204 -15.01 -7.86 3.61
C ASN A 204 -15.08 -9.20 4.34
N ASP A 205 -13.95 -9.88 4.54
CA ASP A 205 -13.86 -11.13 5.32
C ASP A 205 -14.38 -10.95 6.75
N ALA A 206 -14.10 -9.80 7.37
CA ALA A 206 -14.58 -9.48 8.71
C ALA A 206 -16.09 -9.17 8.76
N ILE A 207 -16.65 -8.64 7.66
CA ILE A 207 -18.08 -8.34 7.54
C ILE A 207 -18.90 -9.59 7.20
N HIS A 208 -18.35 -10.51 6.40
CA HIS A 208 -18.99 -11.73 5.91
C HIS A 208 -18.19 -12.98 6.30
N PRO A 209 -18.09 -13.30 7.60
CA PRO A 209 -17.36 -14.49 8.05
C PRO A 209 -18.15 -15.76 7.65
N GLY A 210 -17.63 -16.54 6.69
CA GLY A 210 -18.19 -17.85 6.37
C GLY A 210 -18.50 -18.14 4.90
N HIS A 211 -17.84 -17.46 3.97
CA HIS A 211 -17.78 -17.87 2.57
C HIS A 211 -16.60 -18.78 2.32
#